data_9560cc7a239b61deddf36abaa9d3c0b7
#
_entry.id   9560cc7a239b61deddf36abaa9d3c0b7
#
_cell.length_a   1.000
_cell.length_b   1.000
_cell.length_c   1.000
_cell.angle_alpha   90.00
_cell.angle_beta   90.00
_cell.angle_gamma   90.00
#
_symmetry.space_group_name_H-M   'P 1'
#
loop_
_entity.id
_entity.type
_entity.pdbx_description
1 polymer ?
#
loop_
_entity_poly.entity_id
_entity_poly.type
_entity_poly.pdbx_seq_one_letter_code
_entity_poly.pdbx_strand_id
1 'polypeptide(L)'
;NRVLGQDVAASFPSPQFDNSAMDGFAVRSRDTKGASPENPVTLTMVSISSAGTPSNVSLNPGECVQCMTGAKIPDGADAIIMVEDSSGFSDSDTVQIVIETFPGKHIRKMGEEIKKGEILIQKGTTATPSEIGTCATFGYGELVVSKKPKIAIFGTGDELIEPGKNLGEGQIYNSNLYVFKE
;
A
#
# COMPACT_ATOMS: atom_id res chain seq x y z
N ASN A 1 11.17 17.39 -11.30
CA ASN A 1 11.73 16.06 -11.18
C ASN A 1 13.04 16.10 -10.38
N ARG A 2 13.26 15.15 -9.47
CA ARG A 2 14.47 14.99 -8.67
C ARG A 2 14.96 13.56 -8.79
N VAL A 3 16.26 13.35 -8.67
CA VAL A 3 16.89 12.03 -8.71
C VAL A 3 17.20 11.59 -7.29
N LEU A 4 16.85 10.35 -6.94
CA LEU A 4 17.12 9.79 -5.62
C LEU A 4 18.62 9.70 -5.33
N GLY A 5 19.02 10.18 -4.16
CA GLY A 5 20.41 10.18 -3.70
C GLY A 5 20.84 8.91 -2.95
N GLN A 6 19.87 8.06 -2.59
CA GLN A 6 20.07 6.78 -1.91
C GLN A 6 18.98 5.80 -2.29
N ASP A 7 19.18 4.51 -2.01
CA ASP A 7 18.14 3.49 -2.12
C ASP A 7 17.02 3.75 -1.13
N VAL A 8 15.80 3.40 -1.53
CA VAL A 8 14.61 3.41 -0.68
C VAL A 8 14.23 1.97 -0.40
N ALA A 9 14.25 1.58 0.86
CA ALA A 9 13.92 0.22 1.29
C ALA A 9 12.57 0.19 2.03
N ALA A 10 11.89 -0.95 2.02
CA ALA A 10 10.66 -1.16 2.77
C ALA A 10 10.91 -1.00 4.28
N SER A 11 10.31 0.00 4.91
CA SER A 11 10.44 0.27 6.34
C SER A 11 9.74 -0.77 7.22
N PHE A 12 8.74 -1.45 6.65
CA PHE A 12 7.96 -2.55 7.24
C PHE A 12 7.56 -3.53 6.13
N PRO A 13 7.09 -4.74 6.47
CA PRO A 13 6.62 -5.70 5.46
C PRO A 13 5.26 -5.29 4.88
N SER A 14 4.94 -5.73 3.67
CA SER A 14 3.59 -5.60 3.08
C SER A 14 3.03 -7.00 2.78
N PRO A 15 1.85 -7.36 3.32
CA PRO A 15 1.10 -6.68 4.39
C PRO A 15 1.87 -6.58 5.71
N GLN A 16 1.50 -5.62 6.57
CA GLN A 16 2.18 -5.41 7.87
C GLN A 16 1.87 -6.50 8.90
N PHE A 17 0.77 -7.22 8.72
CA PHE A 17 0.27 -8.31 9.57
C PHE A 17 -0.59 -9.25 8.73
N ASP A 18 -0.83 -10.47 9.23
CA ASP A 18 -1.79 -11.38 8.64
C ASP A 18 -3.16 -10.72 8.61
N ASN A 19 -3.79 -10.61 7.42
CA ASN A 19 -5.07 -9.94 7.25
C ASN A 19 -6.03 -10.73 6.36
N SER A 20 -7.32 -10.39 6.47
CA SER A 20 -8.35 -11.01 5.66
C SER A 20 -8.26 -10.56 4.19
N ALA A 21 -8.29 -11.51 3.28
CA ALA A 21 -8.42 -11.25 1.86
C ALA A 21 -9.86 -10.96 1.42
N MET A 22 -10.85 -11.31 2.25
CA MET A 22 -12.29 -11.26 1.94
C MET A 22 -13.08 -10.68 3.12
N ASP A 23 -14.28 -10.21 2.84
CA ASP A 23 -15.28 -9.93 3.85
C ASP A 23 -15.92 -11.23 4.32
N GLY A 24 -16.03 -11.43 5.64
CA GLY A 24 -16.58 -12.66 6.17
C GLY A 24 -16.30 -12.89 7.65
N PHE A 25 -15.94 -14.10 8.02
CA PHE A 25 -15.77 -14.51 9.41
C PHE A 25 -14.43 -15.21 9.62
N ALA A 26 -13.63 -14.69 10.54
CA ALA A 26 -12.42 -15.33 11.03
C ALA A 26 -12.81 -16.48 11.95
N VAL A 27 -12.34 -17.68 11.63
CA VAL A 27 -12.72 -18.93 12.29
C VAL A 27 -11.48 -19.76 12.60
N ARG A 28 -11.65 -20.74 13.47
CA ARG A 28 -10.77 -21.89 13.57
C ARG A 28 -11.26 -22.93 12.57
N SER A 29 -10.47 -23.22 11.56
CA SER A 29 -10.88 -24.12 10.46
C SER A 29 -11.43 -25.46 10.94
N ARG A 30 -10.85 -26.02 12.02
CA ARG A 30 -11.31 -27.27 12.63
C ARG A 30 -12.75 -27.23 13.15
N ASP A 31 -13.26 -26.05 13.49
CA ASP A 31 -14.61 -25.86 14.01
C ASP A 31 -15.65 -25.84 12.88
N THR A 32 -15.21 -25.78 11.60
CA THR A 32 -16.09 -25.84 10.42
C THR A 32 -16.20 -27.25 9.83
N LYS A 33 -15.60 -28.26 10.48
CA LYS A 33 -15.55 -29.62 9.96
C LYS A 33 -16.94 -30.21 9.73
N GLY A 34 -17.17 -30.69 8.50
CA GLY A 34 -18.46 -31.28 8.08
C GLY A 34 -19.54 -30.24 7.76
N ALA A 35 -19.22 -28.94 7.77
CA ALA A 35 -20.17 -27.90 7.37
C ALA A 35 -20.56 -28.05 5.88
N SER A 36 -21.86 -28.02 5.61
CA SER A 36 -22.44 -28.00 4.27
C SER A 36 -23.76 -27.23 4.26
N PRO A 37 -24.32 -26.88 3.10
CA PRO A 37 -25.62 -26.26 3.03
C PRO A 37 -26.74 -27.05 3.71
N GLU A 38 -26.65 -28.39 3.69
CA GLU A 38 -27.62 -29.31 4.31
C GLU A 38 -27.34 -29.49 5.82
N ASN A 39 -26.12 -29.24 6.25
CA ASN A 39 -25.70 -29.42 7.64
C ASN A 39 -24.80 -28.24 8.07
N PRO A 40 -25.34 -27.02 8.23
CA PRO A 40 -24.56 -25.86 8.62
C PRO A 40 -24.02 -25.99 10.04
N VAL A 41 -22.81 -25.48 10.25
CA VAL A 41 -22.21 -25.36 11.59
C VAL A 41 -22.52 -23.96 12.13
N THR A 42 -23.03 -23.89 13.37
CA THR A 42 -23.32 -22.61 14.05
C THR A 42 -22.14 -22.23 14.92
N LEU A 43 -21.63 -20.99 14.70
CA LEU A 43 -20.56 -20.39 15.51
C LEU A 43 -21.10 -19.15 16.25
N THR A 44 -20.59 -18.89 17.45
CA THR A 44 -20.90 -17.68 18.21
C THR A 44 -20.03 -16.51 17.73
N MET A 45 -20.62 -15.43 17.32
CA MET A 45 -19.91 -14.20 16.93
C MET A 45 -19.56 -13.39 18.18
N VAL A 46 -18.28 -13.28 18.49
CA VAL A 46 -17.79 -12.64 19.73
C VAL A 46 -17.26 -11.23 19.55
N SER A 47 -16.97 -10.81 18.31
CA SER A 47 -16.44 -9.48 18.01
C SER A 47 -16.50 -9.16 16.51
N ILE A 48 -16.17 -7.90 16.18
CA ILE A 48 -15.98 -7.43 14.79
C ILE A 48 -14.56 -6.88 14.67
N SER A 49 -13.84 -7.27 13.63
CA SER A 49 -12.53 -6.75 13.24
C SER A 49 -12.64 -6.01 11.93
N SER A 50 -12.31 -4.72 11.92
CA SER A 50 -12.34 -3.87 10.73
C SER A 50 -10.95 -3.33 10.42
N ALA A 51 -10.72 -2.88 9.19
CA ALA A 51 -9.50 -2.18 8.82
C ALA A 51 -9.34 -0.93 9.71
N GLY A 52 -8.18 -0.80 10.36
CA GLY A 52 -7.90 0.27 11.32
C GLY A 52 -8.47 0.08 12.74
N THR A 53 -9.38 -0.89 12.93
CA THR A 53 -9.95 -1.21 14.25
C THR A 53 -9.93 -2.72 14.47
N PRO A 54 -8.76 -3.30 14.77
CA PRO A 54 -8.62 -4.75 14.94
C PRO A 54 -9.35 -5.22 16.20
N SER A 55 -9.92 -6.42 16.14
CA SER A 55 -10.41 -7.11 17.32
C SER A 55 -9.23 -7.62 18.17
N ASN A 56 -9.30 -7.42 19.48
CA ASN A 56 -8.31 -7.93 20.44
C ASN A 56 -8.77 -9.23 21.12
N VAL A 57 -9.83 -9.85 20.61
CA VAL A 57 -10.38 -11.10 21.14
C VAL A 57 -9.54 -12.27 20.63
N SER A 58 -9.30 -13.26 21.47
CA SER A 58 -8.74 -14.55 21.10
C SER A 58 -9.85 -15.56 20.97
N LEU A 59 -9.95 -16.28 19.81
CA LEU A 59 -11.03 -17.22 19.56
C LEU A 59 -10.89 -18.51 20.36
N ASN A 60 -11.96 -18.87 21.07
CA ASN A 60 -12.16 -20.19 21.66
C ASN A 60 -12.84 -21.16 20.67
N PRO A 61 -12.96 -22.47 20.98
CA PRO A 61 -13.74 -23.41 20.19
C PRO A 61 -15.19 -22.95 20.02
N GLY A 62 -15.71 -23.04 18.79
CA GLY A 62 -17.09 -22.65 18.47
C GLY A 62 -17.35 -21.16 18.33
N GLU A 63 -16.29 -20.33 18.41
CA GLU A 63 -16.39 -18.87 18.23
C GLU A 63 -15.90 -18.41 16.86
N CYS A 64 -16.38 -17.25 16.42
CA CYS A 64 -15.90 -16.53 15.23
C CYS A 64 -15.88 -15.03 15.48
N VAL A 65 -15.13 -14.31 14.62
CA VAL A 65 -15.12 -12.85 14.58
C VAL A 65 -15.51 -12.41 13.18
N GLN A 66 -16.48 -11.51 13.06
CA GLN A 66 -16.75 -10.85 11.79
C GLN A 66 -15.51 -10.07 11.37
N CYS A 67 -14.99 -10.32 10.17
CA CYS A 67 -13.72 -9.80 9.70
C CYS A 67 -13.86 -9.18 8.31
N MET A 68 -13.59 -7.90 8.21
CA MET A 68 -13.66 -7.19 6.94
C MET A 68 -12.33 -7.32 6.18
N THR A 69 -12.36 -7.18 4.87
CA THR A 69 -11.18 -7.20 4.00
C THR A 69 -10.11 -6.24 4.51
N GLY A 70 -8.86 -6.70 4.62
CA GLY A 70 -7.74 -5.95 5.14
C GLY A 70 -7.67 -5.86 6.67
N ALA A 71 -8.65 -6.35 7.41
CA ALA A 71 -8.62 -6.39 8.86
C ALA A 71 -7.60 -7.44 9.36
N LYS A 72 -6.92 -7.11 10.47
CA LYS A 72 -6.00 -8.04 11.13
C LYS A 72 -6.76 -9.31 11.57
N ILE A 73 -6.17 -10.47 11.31
CA ILE A 73 -6.71 -11.76 11.77
C ILE A 73 -6.62 -11.82 13.30
N PRO A 74 -7.74 -12.12 14.00
CA PRO A 74 -7.73 -12.30 15.44
C PRO A 74 -6.90 -13.52 15.88
N ASP A 75 -6.35 -13.44 17.08
CA ASP A 75 -5.61 -14.56 17.66
C ASP A 75 -6.52 -15.81 17.78
N GLY A 76 -5.98 -16.98 17.50
CA GLY A 76 -6.73 -18.24 17.52
C GLY A 76 -7.48 -18.57 16.21
N ALA A 77 -7.73 -17.61 15.33
CA ALA A 77 -8.25 -17.87 14.00
C ALA A 77 -7.13 -18.35 13.05
N ASP A 78 -7.46 -19.27 12.16
CA ASP A 78 -6.53 -19.80 11.14
C ASP A 78 -7.09 -19.79 9.72
N ALA A 79 -8.34 -19.35 9.53
CA ALA A 79 -9.00 -19.22 8.23
C ALA A 79 -10.08 -18.12 8.24
N ILE A 80 -10.43 -17.66 7.03
CA ILE A 80 -11.61 -16.81 6.79
C ILE A 80 -12.63 -17.60 5.98
N ILE A 81 -13.88 -17.59 6.44
CA ILE A 81 -15.06 -17.97 5.66
C ILE A 81 -15.62 -16.72 5.03
N MET A 82 -15.88 -16.75 3.71
CA MET A 82 -16.50 -15.63 3.02
C MET A 82 -17.93 -15.42 3.51
N VAL A 83 -18.42 -14.21 3.46
CA VAL A 83 -19.81 -13.89 3.88
C VAL A 83 -20.83 -14.67 3.07
N GLU A 84 -20.56 -14.93 1.79
CA GLU A 84 -21.38 -15.71 0.86
C GLU A 84 -21.51 -17.19 1.24
N ASP A 85 -20.51 -17.72 1.99
CA ASP A 85 -20.47 -19.10 2.47
C ASP A 85 -21.03 -19.23 3.90
N SER A 86 -21.89 -18.28 4.29
CA SER A 86 -22.49 -18.20 5.63
C SER A 86 -23.94 -17.68 5.58
N SER A 87 -24.58 -17.56 6.75
CA SER A 87 -25.89 -16.89 6.89
C SER A 87 -25.84 -15.37 6.67
N GLY A 88 -24.67 -14.81 6.30
CA GLY A 88 -24.49 -13.40 6.06
C GLY A 88 -24.21 -12.58 7.33
N PHE A 89 -23.97 -11.28 7.16
CA PHE A 89 -23.89 -10.34 8.27
C PHE A 89 -25.27 -10.02 8.82
N SER A 90 -25.39 -10.08 10.13
CA SER A 90 -26.64 -9.78 10.85
C SER A 90 -26.32 -9.28 12.26
N ASP A 91 -27.33 -8.75 12.95
CA ASP A 91 -27.22 -8.37 14.37
C ASP A 91 -27.33 -9.56 15.34
N SER A 92 -27.31 -10.79 14.81
CA SER A 92 -27.32 -12.01 15.62
C SER A 92 -25.95 -12.28 16.23
N ASP A 93 -25.94 -12.78 17.47
CA ASP A 93 -24.74 -13.27 18.14
C ASP A 93 -24.23 -14.63 17.58
N THR A 94 -24.89 -15.16 16.54
CA THR A 94 -24.51 -16.42 15.92
C THR A 94 -24.53 -16.33 14.41
N VAL A 95 -23.66 -17.11 13.74
CA VAL A 95 -23.62 -17.25 12.30
C VAL A 95 -23.61 -18.73 11.92
N GLN A 96 -24.30 -19.07 10.85
CA GLN A 96 -24.27 -20.40 10.24
C GLN A 96 -23.24 -20.43 9.13
N ILE A 97 -22.32 -21.38 9.19
CA ILE A 97 -21.29 -21.63 8.20
C ILE A 97 -21.72 -22.83 7.36
N VAL A 98 -21.73 -22.69 6.04
CA VAL A 98 -22.24 -23.72 5.11
C VAL A 98 -21.14 -24.41 4.30
N ILE A 99 -19.87 -24.15 4.62
CA ILE A 99 -18.73 -24.76 3.95
C ILE A 99 -17.63 -25.12 4.96
N GLU A 100 -16.99 -26.27 4.78
CA GLU A 100 -15.76 -26.64 5.50
C GLU A 100 -14.56 -25.88 4.92
N THR A 101 -13.66 -25.39 5.78
CA THR A 101 -12.44 -24.68 5.38
C THR A 101 -11.17 -25.32 5.96
N PHE A 102 -10.02 -24.82 5.54
CA PHE A 102 -8.71 -25.31 5.94
C PHE A 102 -7.79 -24.15 6.38
N PRO A 103 -6.73 -24.45 7.17
CA PRO A 103 -5.82 -23.41 7.65
C PRO A 103 -5.20 -22.59 6.52
N GLY A 104 -5.16 -21.27 6.69
CA GLY A 104 -4.60 -20.30 5.73
C GLY A 104 -5.58 -19.84 4.65
N LYS A 105 -6.76 -20.43 4.53
CA LYS A 105 -7.74 -20.04 3.52
C LYS A 105 -8.14 -18.57 3.69
N HIS A 106 -8.03 -17.80 2.60
CA HIS A 106 -8.36 -16.35 2.53
C HIS A 106 -7.61 -15.45 3.54
N ILE A 107 -6.42 -15.88 3.99
CA ILE A 107 -5.52 -15.06 4.81
C ILE A 107 -4.32 -14.66 3.96
N ARG A 108 -4.07 -13.34 3.84
CA ARG A 108 -2.83 -12.79 3.32
C ARG A 108 -1.81 -12.76 4.44
N LYS A 109 -0.65 -13.34 4.21
CA LYS A 109 0.40 -13.44 5.22
C LYS A 109 1.24 -12.17 5.30
N MET A 110 1.67 -11.83 6.50
CA MET A 110 2.60 -10.72 6.73
C MET A 110 3.83 -10.86 5.82
N GLY A 111 4.12 -9.83 5.04
CA GLY A 111 5.31 -9.77 4.18
C GLY A 111 5.26 -10.69 2.94
N GLU A 112 4.09 -11.21 2.55
CA GLU A 112 3.99 -12.07 1.36
C GLU A 112 4.23 -11.28 0.06
N GLU A 113 3.96 -9.97 0.04
CA GLU A 113 4.19 -9.10 -1.13
C GLU A 113 5.59 -8.51 -1.09
N ILE A 114 5.97 -7.88 0.04
CA ILE A 114 7.24 -7.18 0.20
C ILE A 114 7.78 -7.43 1.62
N LYS A 115 9.02 -7.83 1.72
CA LYS A 115 9.68 -8.04 3.01
C LYS A 115 10.28 -6.74 3.53
N LYS A 116 10.30 -6.57 4.86
CA LYS A 116 11.00 -5.45 5.48
C LYS A 116 12.48 -5.44 5.05
N GLY A 117 12.97 -4.26 4.64
CA GLY A 117 14.34 -4.06 4.17
C GLY A 117 14.58 -4.35 2.69
N GLU A 118 13.56 -4.84 1.97
CA GLU A 118 13.63 -5.02 0.51
C GLU A 118 13.77 -3.66 -0.19
N ILE A 119 14.64 -3.58 -1.20
CA ILE A 119 14.86 -2.35 -1.96
C ILE A 119 13.67 -2.12 -2.90
N LEU A 120 12.92 -1.06 -2.64
CA LEU A 120 11.76 -0.64 -3.44
C LEU A 120 12.18 0.19 -4.65
N ILE A 121 13.11 1.12 -4.45
CA ILE A 121 13.57 2.05 -5.49
C ILE A 121 15.07 2.25 -5.32
N GLN A 122 15.81 2.10 -6.39
CA GLN A 122 17.27 2.26 -6.37
C GLN A 122 17.69 3.74 -6.42
N LYS A 123 18.83 4.05 -5.82
CA LYS A 123 19.55 5.31 -6.00
C LYS A 123 19.71 5.62 -7.50
N GLY A 124 19.57 6.87 -7.88
CA GLY A 124 19.69 7.31 -9.27
C GLY A 124 18.36 7.30 -10.03
N THR A 125 17.29 6.72 -9.47
CA THR A 125 15.95 6.76 -10.07
C THR A 125 15.36 8.16 -9.97
N THR A 126 14.71 8.62 -11.04
CA THR A 126 13.95 9.87 -11.03
C THR A 126 12.65 9.68 -10.25
N ALA A 127 12.43 10.51 -9.24
CA ALA A 127 11.19 10.51 -8.45
C ALA A 127 10.04 11.07 -9.29
N THR A 128 9.26 10.18 -9.87
CA THR A 128 7.97 10.46 -10.53
C THR A 128 6.81 10.28 -9.53
N PRO A 129 5.55 10.58 -9.89
CA PRO A 129 4.40 10.30 -9.02
C PRO A 129 4.31 8.86 -8.54
N SER A 130 4.74 7.88 -9.35
CA SER A 130 4.75 6.46 -8.97
C SER A 130 5.72 6.19 -7.82
N GLU A 131 6.97 6.66 -7.93
CA GLU A 131 7.98 6.50 -6.88
C GLU A 131 7.59 7.24 -5.60
N ILE A 132 6.98 8.44 -5.74
CA ILE A 132 6.47 9.21 -4.60
C ILE A 132 5.35 8.42 -3.89
N GLY A 133 4.42 7.83 -4.66
CA GLY A 133 3.35 6.99 -4.13
C GLY A 133 3.90 5.78 -3.36
N THR A 134 4.87 5.07 -3.94
CA THR A 134 5.55 3.95 -3.29
C THR A 134 6.22 4.38 -1.98
N CYS A 135 6.96 5.49 -1.99
CA CYS A 135 7.60 6.02 -0.77
C CYS A 135 6.56 6.36 0.31
N ALA A 136 5.46 7.02 -0.07
CA ALA A 136 4.39 7.37 0.85
C ALA A 136 3.72 6.13 1.46
N THR A 137 3.49 5.07 0.67
CA THR A 137 2.96 3.78 1.15
C THR A 137 3.82 3.21 2.27
N PHE A 138 5.15 3.34 2.18
CA PHE A 138 6.10 2.87 3.19
C PHE A 138 6.47 3.92 4.24
N GLY A 139 5.70 5.02 4.35
CA GLY A 139 5.81 6.00 5.42
C GLY A 139 6.94 7.02 5.28
N TYR A 140 7.54 7.15 4.10
CA TYR A 140 8.56 8.16 3.85
C TYR A 140 7.93 9.55 3.69
N GLY A 141 8.10 10.43 4.68
CA GLY A 141 7.72 11.84 4.61
C GLY A 141 8.75 12.71 3.89
N GLU A 142 10.01 12.27 3.85
CA GLU A 142 11.13 12.98 3.23
C GLU A 142 12.01 12.01 2.45
N LEU A 143 12.62 12.50 1.37
CA LEU A 143 13.52 11.72 0.53
C LEU A 143 14.85 12.45 0.32
N VAL A 144 15.95 11.71 0.37
CA VAL A 144 17.26 12.23 -0.01
C VAL A 144 17.33 12.27 -1.53
N VAL A 145 17.54 13.46 -2.09
CA VAL A 145 17.59 13.66 -3.54
C VAL A 145 18.82 14.49 -3.93
N SER A 146 19.28 14.34 -5.18
CA SER A 146 20.36 15.13 -5.74
C SER A 146 20.01 16.60 -5.78
N LYS A 147 20.97 17.48 -5.49
CA LYS A 147 20.81 18.93 -5.67
C LYS A 147 20.66 19.25 -7.16
N LYS A 148 19.81 20.20 -7.49
CA LYS A 148 19.82 20.79 -8.83
C LYS A 148 21.15 21.52 -9.05
N PRO A 149 21.81 21.33 -10.18
CA PRO A 149 23.02 22.11 -10.50
C PRO A 149 22.64 23.59 -10.62
N LYS A 150 23.56 24.45 -10.21
CA LYS A 150 23.49 25.87 -10.54
C LYS A 150 24.28 26.07 -11.82
N ILE A 151 23.62 26.56 -12.84
CA ILE A 151 24.22 26.82 -14.16
C ILE A 151 24.26 28.33 -14.36
N ALA A 152 25.41 28.85 -14.75
CA ALA A 152 25.56 30.22 -15.25
C ALA A 152 25.72 30.16 -16.77
N ILE A 153 24.93 30.96 -17.48
CA ILE A 153 24.96 31.01 -18.94
C ILE A 153 25.43 32.43 -19.31
N PHE A 154 26.47 32.52 -20.10
CA PHE A 154 27.02 33.77 -20.57
C PHE A 154 26.96 33.84 -22.10
N GLY A 155 26.35 34.86 -22.64
CA GLY A 155 26.49 35.26 -24.03
C GLY A 155 27.77 36.07 -24.17
N THR A 156 28.61 35.74 -25.13
CA THR A 156 29.85 36.46 -25.45
C THR A 156 29.78 36.97 -26.89
N GLY A 157 30.10 38.26 -27.10
CA GLY A 157 30.10 38.88 -28.40
C GLY A 157 29.66 40.36 -28.26
N ASP A 158 30.43 41.27 -28.79
CA ASP A 158 30.14 42.72 -28.78
C ASP A 158 28.94 43.06 -29.66
N GLU A 159 28.57 42.16 -30.56
CA GLU A 159 27.40 42.25 -31.41
C GLU A 159 26.07 41.91 -30.70
N LEU A 160 26.12 41.24 -29.50
CA LEU A 160 24.93 40.77 -28.81
C LEU A 160 24.22 41.84 -28.02
N ILE A 161 22.99 42.15 -28.39
CA ILE A 161 22.13 43.14 -27.72
C ILE A 161 20.95 42.45 -27.07
N GLU A 162 20.57 42.87 -25.89
CA GLU A 162 19.38 42.36 -25.19
C GLU A 162 18.09 42.68 -25.98
N PRO A 163 17.16 41.73 -26.12
CA PRO A 163 15.86 41.99 -26.73
C PRO A 163 15.14 43.19 -26.09
N GLY A 164 14.48 43.99 -26.91
CA GLY A 164 13.81 45.21 -26.49
C GLY A 164 14.65 46.48 -26.57
N LYS A 165 15.96 46.42 -26.88
CA LYS A 165 16.83 47.54 -27.19
C LYS A 165 16.95 47.70 -28.70
N ASN A 166 17.30 48.96 -29.15
CA ASN A 166 17.54 49.21 -30.57
C ASN A 166 18.88 48.56 -31.01
N LEU A 167 18.89 47.92 -32.18
CA LEU A 167 20.10 47.40 -32.79
C LEU A 167 20.89 48.52 -33.48
N GLY A 168 22.19 48.57 -33.24
CA GLY A 168 23.14 49.31 -34.04
C GLY A 168 23.59 48.52 -35.28
N GLU A 169 24.40 49.14 -36.12
CA GLU A 169 24.99 48.47 -37.29
C GLU A 169 25.88 47.28 -36.86
N GLY A 170 25.67 46.11 -37.45
CA GLY A 170 26.42 44.88 -37.11
C GLY A 170 25.96 44.16 -35.84
N GLN A 171 24.92 44.63 -35.15
CA GLN A 171 24.41 44.01 -33.91
C GLN A 171 23.26 43.05 -34.16
N ILE A 172 23.13 42.03 -33.29
CA ILE A 172 22.04 41.07 -33.31
C ILE A 172 21.48 40.86 -31.90
N TYR A 173 20.26 40.35 -31.78
CA TYR A 173 19.69 40.04 -30.46
C TYR A 173 20.26 38.74 -29.89
N ASN A 174 20.53 38.75 -28.57
CA ASN A 174 20.98 37.58 -27.81
C ASN A 174 19.81 36.63 -27.54
N SER A 175 19.33 35.97 -28.59
CA SER A 175 18.21 35.01 -28.49
C SER A 175 18.59 33.70 -27.77
N ASN A 176 19.82 33.23 -27.98
CA ASN A 176 20.28 31.95 -27.46
C ASN A 176 20.27 31.91 -25.91
N LEU A 177 20.58 33.04 -25.26
CA LEU A 177 20.54 33.11 -23.81
C LEU A 177 19.15 32.78 -23.24
N TYR A 178 18.09 33.17 -23.94
CA TYR A 178 16.70 32.94 -23.54
C TYR A 178 16.29 31.48 -23.80
N VAL A 179 16.72 30.89 -24.90
CA VAL A 179 16.47 29.48 -25.21
C VAL A 179 17.10 28.56 -24.17
N PHE A 180 18.32 28.82 -23.72
CA PHE A 180 19.04 27.98 -22.77
C PHE A 180 18.65 28.20 -21.30
N LYS A 181 17.84 29.22 -20.99
CA LYS A 181 17.33 29.48 -19.62
C LYS A 181 16.15 28.59 -19.25
N GLU A 182 15.40 28.05 -20.20
CA GLU A 182 14.25 27.16 -20.02
C GLU A 182 14.73 25.70 -19.86
#